data_1f89cd86da2075f8c31957264a4d9ff2
#
_entry.id   1f89cd86da2075f8c31957264a4d9ff2
#
_cell.length_a   1.000
_cell.length_b   1.000
_cell.length_c   1.000
_cell.angle_alpha   90.00
_cell.angle_beta   90.00
_cell.angle_gamma   90.00
#
_symmetry.space_group_name_H-M   'P 1'
#
loop_
_entity.id
_entity.type
_entity.pdbx_description
1 polymer ?
#
loop_
_entity_poly.entity_id
_entity_poly.type
_entity_poly.pdbx_seq_one_letter_code
_entity_poly.pdbx_strand_id
1 'polypeptide(L)'
;MMLQTAVKESTAAASDVVLSVRNLESYYGPIVAIRGASLEVRAGQIVTVLGANGAGKTTLLKTISGVMNPEKGQIFYNDRNIAGAEPDEVVRAGIVHVPEGREVFPLLTVEENLQMGAYTRSDPAGVREDEEMVYSYFPILKERARQAAGTLSGGQQQMLAIARGLMARPRVMLLDEPSLGLSPLLVKEIFGIIRRLNQEQGVTMMLVEQNAMVALNVADYGYVMELGRIVMADEAQRLLQSKDVQEFYLGIKEETQRGQKRWKQKKTWR
;
A
#
# COMPACT_ATOMS: atom_id res chain seq x y z
N MET A 1 21.35 2.16 57.21
CA MET A 1 20.16 2.65 56.51
C MET A 1 20.54 2.82 55.05
N MET A 2 20.43 1.74 54.30
CA MET A 2 20.83 1.67 52.88
C MET A 2 19.61 1.90 52.01
N LEU A 3 19.67 2.94 51.16
CA LEU A 3 18.68 3.24 50.16
C LEU A 3 18.85 2.28 48.99
N GLN A 4 17.88 1.38 48.79
CA GLN A 4 17.75 0.58 47.57
C GLN A 4 17.10 1.45 46.49
N THR A 5 17.87 1.81 45.50
CA THR A 5 17.41 2.45 44.30
C THR A 5 16.81 1.37 43.38
N ALA A 6 15.48 1.29 43.31
CA ALA A 6 14.79 0.42 42.40
C ALA A 6 14.96 0.97 40.95
N VAL A 7 15.72 0.23 40.17
CA VAL A 7 15.78 0.40 38.72
C VAL A 7 14.43 -0.07 38.17
N LYS A 8 13.60 0.87 37.69
CA LYS A 8 12.42 0.54 36.90
C LYS A 8 12.89 -0.02 35.54
N GLU A 9 12.76 -1.33 35.38
CA GLU A 9 12.82 -1.96 34.07
C GLU A 9 11.72 -1.37 33.22
N SER A 10 12.13 -0.71 32.13
CA SER A 10 11.25 -0.28 31.06
C SER A 10 10.69 -1.53 30.40
N THR A 11 9.43 -1.84 30.67
CA THR A 11 8.66 -2.81 29.88
C THR A 11 8.70 -2.37 28.43
N ALA A 12 9.38 -3.15 27.57
CA ALA A 12 9.40 -2.96 26.14
C ALA A 12 7.95 -2.89 25.66
N ALA A 13 7.57 -1.76 25.08
CA ALA A 13 6.28 -1.59 24.43
C ALA A 13 6.15 -2.71 23.38
N ALA A 14 5.04 -3.47 23.41
CA ALA A 14 4.69 -4.42 22.36
C ALA A 14 4.85 -3.72 21.02
N SER A 15 5.53 -4.35 20.07
CA SER A 15 5.84 -3.72 18.80
C SER A 15 4.53 -3.48 18.05
N ASP A 16 4.19 -2.21 17.76
CA ASP A 16 3.02 -1.83 16.97
C ASP A 16 3.09 -2.31 15.50
N VAL A 17 4.06 -3.16 15.16
CA VAL A 17 4.29 -3.72 13.82
C VAL A 17 3.23 -4.77 13.54
N VAL A 18 2.34 -4.49 12.58
CA VAL A 18 1.29 -5.42 12.16
C VAL A 18 1.70 -6.28 10.97
N LEU A 19 2.60 -5.76 10.11
CA LEU A 19 3.13 -6.49 8.96
C LEU A 19 4.65 -6.34 8.93
N SER A 20 5.37 -7.46 8.89
CA SER A 20 6.84 -7.50 8.78
C SER A 20 7.24 -8.45 7.66
N VAL A 21 7.99 -7.95 6.71
CA VAL A 21 8.59 -8.72 5.61
C VAL A 21 10.09 -8.84 5.88
N ARG A 22 10.63 -10.06 5.84
CA ARG A 22 12.04 -10.33 6.18
C ARG A 22 12.74 -11.13 5.09
N ASN A 23 13.77 -10.54 4.49
CA ASN A 23 14.63 -11.17 3.48
C ASN A 23 13.85 -11.87 2.36
N LEU A 24 12.79 -11.22 1.86
CA LEU A 24 11.87 -11.79 0.88
C LEU A 24 12.57 -11.92 -0.47
N GLU A 25 12.49 -13.11 -1.07
CA GLU A 25 12.90 -13.38 -2.46
C GLU A 25 11.74 -13.99 -3.24
N SER A 26 11.43 -13.43 -4.40
CA SER A 26 10.37 -13.92 -5.29
C SER A 26 10.81 -13.88 -6.74
N TYR A 27 10.35 -14.86 -7.53
CA TYR A 27 10.84 -15.11 -8.87
C TYR A 27 9.69 -15.29 -9.85
N TYR A 28 9.88 -14.85 -11.09
CA TYR A 28 9.10 -15.25 -12.26
C TYR A 28 9.94 -16.21 -13.10
N GLY A 29 9.74 -17.52 -12.92
CA GLY A 29 10.63 -18.52 -13.51
C GLY A 29 12.09 -18.27 -13.11
N PRO A 30 13.03 -18.08 -14.05
CA PRO A 30 14.44 -17.81 -13.72
C PRO A 30 14.71 -16.35 -13.32
N ILE A 31 13.73 -15.46 -13.43
CA ILE A 31 13.93 -14.01 -13.22
C ILE A 31 13.64 -13.66 -11.77
N VAL A 32 14.67 -13.15 -11.07
CA VAL A 32 14.52 -12.65 -9.70
C VAL A 32 13.83 -11.28 -9.72
N ALA A 33 12.62 -11.21 -9.17
CA ALA A 33 11.84 -9.98 -9.07
C ALA A 33 12.06 -9.26 -7.73
N ILE A 34 12.19 -10.01 -6.63
CA ILE A 34 12.50 -9.48 -5.29
C ILE A 34 13.78 -10.16 -4.78
N ARG A 35 14.70 -9.39 -4.21
CA ARG A 35 16.06 -9.79 -3.88
C ARG A 35 16.42 -9.49 -2.42
N GLY A 36 15.78 -10.17 -1.48
CA GLY A 36 16.01 -10.00 -0.05
C GLY A 36 15.40 -8.69 0.49
N ALA A 37 14.18 -8.34 0.06
CA ALA A 37 13.49 -7.17 0.57
C ALA A 37 13.06 -7.37 2.02
N SER A 38 13.24 -6.32 2.84
CA SER A 38 12.78 -6.28 4.23
C SER A 38 12.12 -4.94 4.51
N LEU A 39 10.96 -4.97 5.17
CA LEU A 39 10.20 -3.79 5.55
C LEU A 39 9.23 -4.10 6.71
N GLU A 40 8.78 -3.06 7.38
CA GLU A 40 7.78 -3.14 8.45
C GLU A 40 6.68 -2.11 8.24
N VAL A 41 5.46 -2.46 8.66
CA VAL A 41 4.29 -1.57 8.67
C VAL A 41 3.68 -1.61 10.06
N ARG A 42 3.51 -0.44 10.67
CA ARG A 42 2.90 -0.32 12.00
C ARG A 42 1.39 -0.09 11.89
N ALA A 43 0.67 -0.47 12.94
CA ALA A 43 -0.77 -0.26 13.03
C ALA A 43 -1.16 1.21 12.80
N GLY A 44 -2.18 1.43 11.96
CA GLY A 44 -2.69 2.76 11.66
C GLY A 44 -1.80 3.65 10.80
N GLN A 45 -0.63 3.16 10.34
CA GLN A 45 0.22 3.93 9.43
C GLN A 45 -0.22 3.81 7.97
N ILE A 46 0.06 4.86 7.21
CA ILE A 46 0.16 4.82 5.75
C ILE A 46 1.65 4.70 5.39
N VAL A 47 2.04 3.57 4.84
CA VAL A 47 3.41 3.32 4.34
C VAL A 47 3.41 3.32 2.82
N THR A 48 4.42 3.93 2.19
CA THR A 48 4.59 3.86 0.74
C THR A 48 5.86 3.15 0.33
N VAL A 49 5.78 2.37 -0.77
CA VAL A 49 6.95 1.81 -1.46
C VAL A 49 7.06 2.47 -2.83
N LEU A 50 8.09 3.28 -2.98
CA LEU A 50 8.40 4.02 -4.19
C LEU A 50 9.36 3.24 -5.07
N GLY A 51 9.24 3.37 -6.36
CA GLY A 51 10.18 2.76 -7.31
C GLY A 51 9.71 2.92 -8.74
N ALA A 52 10.66 2.84 -9.67
CA ALA A 52 10.36 2.83 -11.10
C ALA A 52 9.57 1.57 -11.50
N ASN A 53 9.02 1.57 -12.72
CA ASN A 53 8.40 0.37 -13.28
C ASN A 53 9.45 -0.75 -13.38
N GLY A 54 9.05 -1.97 -13.00
CA GLY A 54 9.95 -3.12 -12.90
C GLY A 54 10.83 -3.15 -11.64
N ALA A 55 10.67 -2.24 -10.67
CA ALA A 55 11.43 -2.29 -9.42
C ALA A 55 11.05 -3.48 -8.51
N GLY A 56 9.89 -4.11 -8.73
CA GLY A 56 9.38 -5.23 -7.93
C GLY A 56 8.20 -4.88 -7.02
N LYS A 57 7.65 -3.67 -7.10
CA LYS A 57 6.57 -3.17 -6.22
C LYS A 57 5.31 -4.06 -6.24
N THR A 58 4.72 -4.28 -7.42
CA THR A 58 3.55 -5.16 -7.61
C THR A 58 3.86 -6.59 -7.17
N THR A 59 5.08 -7.09 -7.43
CA THR A 59 5.50 -8.42 -6.99
C THR A 59 5.52 -8.53 -5.47
N LEU A 60 5.98 -7.48 -4.78
CA LEU A 60 5.97 -7.41 -3.32
C LEU A 60 4.55 -7.53 -2.78
N LEU A 61 3.59 -6.75 -3.34
CA LEU A 61 2.19 -6.83 -2.90
C LEU A 61 1.57 -8.19 -3.22
N LYS A 62 1.82 -8.75 -4.41
CA LYS A 62 1.35 -10.11 -4.78
C LYS A 62 1.90 -11.19 -3.85
N THR A 63 3.15 -11.04 -3.40
CA THR A 63 3.74 -12.02 -2.47
C THR A 63 3.16 -11.87 -1.06
N ILE A 64 2.91 -10.64 -0.59
CA ILE A 64 2.27 -10.41 0.72
C ILE A 64 0.82 -10.92 0.71
N SER A 65 0.08 -10.73 -0.39
CA SER A 65 -1.33 -11.13 -0.52
C SER A 65 -1.54 -12.61 -0.86
N GLY A 66 -0.48 -13.42 -0.95
CA GLY A 66 -0.57 -14.86 -1.26
C GLY A 66 -0.82 -15.18 -2.74
N VAL A 67 -0.92 -14.17 -3.62
CA VAL A 67 -1.07 -14.36 -5.08
C VAL A 67 0.19 -14.94 -5.70
N MET A 68 1.33 -14.76 -5.04
CA MET A 68 2.63 -15.30 -5.44
C MET A 68 3.34 -15.88 -4.22
N ASN A 69 3.86 -17.10 -4.34
CA ASN A 69 4.65 -17.70 -3.28
C ASN A 69 6.08 -17.14 -3.27
N PRO A 70 6.62 -16.79 -2.09
CA PRO A 70 8.03 -16.46 -1.97
C PRO A 70 8.90 -17.72 -2.12
N GLU A 71 10.07 -17.58 -2.74
CA GLU A 71 11.09 -18.63 -2.75
C GLU A 71 11.84 -18.68 -1.42
N LYS A 72 12.09 -17.49 -0.84
CA LYS A 72 12.75 -17.35 0.47
C LYS A 72 12.19 -16.16 1.23
N GLY A 73 12.46 -16.16 2.53
CA GLY A 73 12.06 -15.10 3.44
C GLY A 73 10.80 -15.44 4.21
N GLN A 74 10.34 -14.47 4.97
CA GLN A 74 9.20 -14.62 5.86
C GLN A 74 8.32 -13.38 5.77
N ILE A 75 7.02 -13.58 5.96
CA ILE A 75 6.03 -12.51 6.03
C ILE A 75 5.24 -12.75 7.31
N PHE A 76 5.37 -11.85 8.28
CA PHE A 76 4.62 -11.92 9.51
C PHE A 76 3.48 -10.91 9.51
N TYR A 77 2.31 -11.38 9.85
CA TYR A 77 1.14 -10.55 10.11
C TYR A 77 0.64 -10.84 11.53
N ASN A 78 0.65 -9.83 12.42
CA ASN A 78 0.37 -9.99 13.86
C ASN A 78 1.10 -11.22 14.44
N ASP A 79 2.43 -11.28 14.26
CA ASP A 79 3.34 -12.35 14.70
C ASP A 79 3.10 -13.74 14.09
N ARG A 80 2.08 -13.92 13.24
CA ARG A 80 1.85 -15.15 12.50
C ARG A 80 2.56 -15.09 11.15
N ASN A 81 3.37 -16.10 10.83
CA ASN A 81 3.95 -16.22 9.50
C ASN A 81 2.87 -16.62 8.49
N ILE A 82 2.68 -15.80 7.45
CA ILE A 82 1.72 -15.98 6.36
C ILE A 82 2.40 -16.21 5.00
N ALA A 83 3.74 -16.36 4.97
CA ALA A 83 4.46 -16.64 3.72
C ALA A 83 3.96 -17.97 3.11
N GLY A 84 3.50 -17.90 1.85
CA GLY A 84 2.93 -19.05 1.15
C GLY A 84 1.49 -19.43 1.58
N ALA A 85 0.80 -18.59 2.37
CA ALA A 85 -0.63 -18.76 2.62
C ALA A 85 -1.45 -18.50 1.36
N GLU A 86 -2.58 -19.18 1.22
CA GLU A 86 -3.50 -18.95 0.11
C GLU A 86 -4.18 -17.58 0.19
N PRO A 87 -4.53 -16.94 -0.95
CA PRO A 87 -5.09 -15.58 -0.96
C PRO A 87 -6.35 -15.41 -0.10
N ASP A 88 -7.23 -16.39 -0.05
CA ASP A 88 -8.45 -16.34 0.75
C ASP A 88 -8.15 -16.40 2.27
N GLU A 89 -7.12 -17.14 2.68
CA GLU A 89 -6.64 -17.15 4.07
C GLU A 89 -6.06 -15.78 4.47
N VAL A 90 -5.32 -15.13 3.56
CA VAL A 90 -4.75 -13.80 3.77
C VAL A 90 -5.87 -12.75 3.91
N VAL A 91 -6.89 -12.80 3.06
CA VAL A 91 -8.06 -11.91 3.16
C VAL A 91 -8.82 -12.15 4.47
N ARG A 92 -9.08 -13.42 4.86
CA ARG A 92 -9.74 -13.75 6.13
C ARG A 92 -8.93 -13.31 7.35
N ALA A 93 -7.62 -13.26 7.24
CA ALA A 93 -6.74 -12.72 8.29
C ALA A 93 -6.87 -11.19 8.43
N GLY A 94 -7.35 -10.48 7.39
CA GLY A 94 -7.57 -9.04 7.39
C GLY A 94 -6.63 -8.23 6.51
N ILE A 95 -5.93 -8.86 5.57
CA ILE A 95 -5.12 -8.18 4.55
C ILE A 95 -5.85 -8.21 3.22
N VAL A 96 -6.14 -7.06 2.63
CA VAL A 96 -6.80 -6.95 1.33
C VAL A 96 -5.88 -6.27 0.33
N HIS A 97 -5.81 -6.83 -0.86
CA HIS A 97 -5.05 -6.29 -1.97
C HIS A 97 -5.99 -5.71 -3.04
N VAL A 98 -5.79 -4.43 -3.36
CA VAL A 98 -6.41 -3.74 -4.51
C VAL A 98 -5.35 -3.66 -5.60
N PRO A 99 -5.43 -4.51 -6.62
CA PRO A 99 -4.41 -4.61 -7.66
C PRO A 99 -4.41 -3.42 -8.61
N GLU A 100 -3.30 -3.25 -9.33
CA GLU A 100 -3.20 -2.37 -10.48
C GLU A 100 -4.26 -2.75 -11.54
N GLY A 101 -4.75 -1.76 -12.30
CA GLY A 101 -5.73 -2.02 -13.37
C GLY A 101 -7.17 -2.10 -12.90
N ARG A 102 -7.46 -1.81 -11.60
CA ARG A 102 -8.80 -1.70 -11.00
C ARG A 102 -9.50 -3.05 -10.82
N GLU A 103 -9.41 -3.97 -11.77
CA GLU A 103 -9.97 -5.33 -11.79
C GLU A 103 -11.42 -5.42 -11.25
N VAL A 104 -12.29 -4.46 -11.67
CA VAL A 104 -13.72 -4.53 -11.38
C VAL A 104 -14.37 -5.64 -12.20
N PHE A 105 -15.48 -6.20 -11.72
CA PHE A 105 -16.31 -7.13 -12.48
C PHE A 105 -17.19 -6.32 -13.46
N PRO A 106 -16.86 -6.21 -14.75
CA PRO A 106 -17.44 -5.20 -15.63
C PRO A 106 -18.92 -5.44 -15.96
N LEU A 107 -19.38 -6.68 -15.89
CA LEU A 107 -20.77 -7.06 -16.16
C LEU A 107 -21.67 -6.97 -14.92
N LEU A 108 -21.08 -6.91 -13.74
CA LEU A 108 -21.81 -6.71 -12.49
C LEU A 108 -22.05 -5.22 -12.26
N THR A 109 -23.13 -4.89 -11.56
CA THR A 109 -23.42 -3.55 -11.08
C THR A 109 -22.41 -3.09 -10.03
N VAL A 110 -22.42 -1.81 -9.70
CA VAL A 110 -21.61 -1.25 -8.58
C VAL A 110 -21.95 -1.97 -7.28
N GLU A 111 -23.25 -2.11 -6.95
CA GLU A 111 -23.72 -2.78 -5.74
C GLU A 111 -23.26 -4.25 -5.68
N GLU A 112 -23.41 -5.00 -6.77
CA GLU A 112 -22.93 -6.38 -6.86
C GLU A 112 -21.40 -6.50 -6.73
N ASN A 113 -20.63 -5.55 -7.28
CA ASN A 113 -19.18 -5.48 -7.06
C ASN A 113 -18.85 -5.28 -5.58
N LEU A 114 -19.57 -4.42 -4.86
CA LEU A 114 -19.37 -4.22 -3.42
C LEU A 114 -19.70 -5.49 -2.63
N GLN A 115 -20.80 -6.16 -2.96
CA GLN A 115 -21.19 -7.43 -2.35
C GLN A 115 -20.11 -8.53 -2.55
N MET A 116 -19.48 -8.58 -3.74
CA MET A 116 -18.34 -9.47 -3.98
C MET A 116 -17.17 -9.20 -3.05
N GLY A 117 -16.95 -7.94 -2.64
CA GLY A 117 -15.94 -7.57 -1.64
C GLY A 117 -16.20 -8.17 -0.26
N ALA A 118 -17.46 -8.40 0.09
CA ALA A 118 -17.89 -9.02 1.35
C ALA A 118 -17.98 -10.55 1.31
N TYR A 119 -17.53 -11.20 0.23
CA TYR A 119 -17.71 -12.64 0.00
C TYR A 119 -17.20 -13.54 1.14
N THR A 120 -16.15 -13.14 1.84
CA THR A 120 -15.58 -13.91 2.96
C THR A 120 -16.32 -13.71 4.29
N ARG A 121 -17.37 -12.89 4.33
CA ARG A 121 -18.11 -12.49 5.55
C ARG A 121 -19.42 -13.25 5.69
N SER A 122 -19.83 -13.43 6.94
CA SER A 122 -21.08 -14.12 7.31
C SER A 122 -22.02 -13.27 8.17
N ASP A 123 -21.80 -11.91 8.21
CA ASP A 123 -22.57 -10.96 9.01
C ASP A 123 -23.39 -9.97 8.13
N PRO A 124 -24.56 -10.34 7.62
CA PRO A 124 -25.31 -9.54 6.65
C PRO A 124 -25.69 -8.13 7.16
N ALA A 125 -25.87 -7.97 8.48
CA ALA A 125 -26.15 -6.68 9.06
C ALA A 125 -24.94 -5.74 8.95
N GLY A 126 -23.75 -6.22 9.36
CA GLY A 126 -22.51 -5.47 9.24
C GLY A 126 -22.11 -5.20 7.81
N VAL A 127 -22.42 -6.09 6.85
CA VAL A 127 -22.17 -5.84 5.42
C VAL A 127 -23.00 -4.64 4.94
N ARG A 128 -24.27 -4.50 5.36
CA ARG A 128 -25.10 -3.33 5.02
C ARG A 128 -24.59 -2.05 5.67
N GLU A 129 -24.14 -2.11 6.92
CA GLU A 129 -23.52 -0.95 7.59
C GLU A 129 -22.27 -0.48 6.85
N ASP A 130 -21.42 -1.41 6.42
CA ASP A 130 -20.21 -1.08 5.68
C ASP A 130 -20.50 -0.56 4.27
N GLU A 131 -21.54 -1.04 3.62
CA GLU A 131 -21.97 -0.52 2.34
C GLU A 131 -22.41 0.95 2.46
N GLU A 132 -23.18 1.32 3.47
CA GLU A 132 -23.54 2.72 3.73
C GLU A 132 -22.31 3.56 4.11
N MET A 133 -21.38 3.01 4.89
CA MET A 133 -20.11 3.66 5.20
C MET A 133 -19.30 3.90 3.92
N VAL A 134 -19.16 2.91 3.05
CA VAL A 134 -18.47 3.02 1.75
C VAL A 134 -19.12 4.10 0.88
N TYR A 135 -20.44 4.14 0.80
CA TYR A 135 -21.16 5.18 0.06
C TYR A 135 -20.95 6.59 0.63
N SER A 136 -20.67 6.71 1.93
CA SER A 136 -20.32 8.01 2.53
C SER A 136 -18.95 8.53 2.08
N TYR A 137 -18.01 7.65 1.80
CA TYR A 137 -16.69 8.00 1.24
C TYR A 137 -16.73 8.19 -0.27
N PHE A 138 -17.60 7.45 -0.97
CA PHE A 138 -17.74 7.43 -2.42
C PHE A 138 -19.19 7.68 -2.88
N PRO A 139 -19.76 8.90 -2.67
CA PRO A 139 -21.17 9.18 -2.98
C PRO A 139 -21.57 8.85 -4.42
N ILE A 140 -20.66 9.05 -5.37
CA ILE A 140 -20.88 8.74 -6.79
C ILE A 140 -21.18 7.25 -7.03
N LEU A 141 -20.67 6.35 -6.20
CA LEU A 141 -20.97 4.93 -6.30
C LEU A 141 -22.42 4.63 -5.87
N LYS A 142 -22.94 5.35 -4.87
CA LYS A 142 -24.35 5.25 -4.46
C LYS A 142 -25.30 5.71 -5.55
N GLU A 143 -24.99 6.85 -6.20
CA GLU A 143 -25.76 7.39 -7.31
C GLU A 143 -25.83 6.40 -8.49
N ARG A 144 -24.79 5.58 -8.65
CA ARG A 144 -24.59 4.62 -9.75
C ARG A 144 -24.73 3.16 -9.31
N ALA A 145 -25.33 2.89 -8.16
CA ALA A 145 -25.36 1.55 -7.54
C ALA A 145 -25.82 0.45 -8.51
N ARG A 146 -26.82 0.75 -9.36
CA ARG A 146 -27.40 -0.18 -10.34
C ARG A 146 -26.74 -0.14 -11.74
N GLN A 147 -25.71 0.70 -11.92
CA GLN A 147 -24.98 0.82 -13.18
C GLN A 147 -23.95 -0.30 -13.30
N ALA A 148 -23.80 -0.90 -14.51
CA ALA A 148 -22.76 -1.88 -14.79
C ALA A 148 -21.37 -1.24 -14.63
N ALA A 149 -20.49 -1.87 -13.85
CA ALA A 149 -19.17 -1.32 -13.49
C ALA A 149 -18.28 -1.05 -14.70
N GLY A 150 -18.40 -1.84 -15.77
CA GLY A 150 -17.66 -1.64 -17.00
C GLY A 150 -17.98 -0.32 -17.72
N THR A 151 -19.11 0.33 -17.42
CA THR A 151 -19.53 1.60 -18.02
C THR A 151 -19.13 2.84 -17.21
N LEU A 152 -18.52 2.64 -16.05
CA LEU A 152 -17.99 3.72 -15.21
C LEU A 152 -16.73 4.34 -15.84
N SER A 153 -16.48 5.62 -15.54
CA SER A 153 -15.19 6.22 -15.87
C SER A 153 -14.03 5.54 -15.13
N GLY A 154 -12.80 5.68 -15.65
CA GLY A 154 -11.64 5.07 -15.02
C GLY A 154 -11.44 5.45 -13.54
N GLY A 155 -11.71 6.71 -13.16
CA GLY A 155 -11.64 7.13 -11.77
C GLY A 155 -12.73 6.51 -10.90
N GLN A 156 -13.96 6.38 -11.43
CA GLN A 156 -15.05 5.71 -10.72
C GLN A 156 -14.80 4.21 -10.55
N GLN A 157 -14.17 3.55 -11.53
CA GLN A 157 -13.74 2.16 -11.41
C GLN A 157 -12.64 2.01 -10.33
N GLN A 158 -11.71 2.97 -10.21
CA GLN A 158 -10.70 2.98 -9.16
C GLN A 158 -11.34 3.16 -7.77
N MET A 159 -12.29 4.07 -7.66
CA MET A 159 -13.08 4.24 -6.43
C MET A 159 -13.82 2.94 -6.07
N LEU A 160 -14.45 2.28 -7.06
CA LEU A 160 -15.14 1.02 -6.85
C LEU A 160 -14.19 -0.11 -6.42
N ALA A 161 -12.98 -0.20 -6.99
CA ALA A 161 -12.00 -1.19 -6.60
C ALA A 161 -11.56 -1.02 -5.12
N ILE A 162 -11.29 0.22 -4.69
CA ILE A 162 -10.95 0.53 -3.29
C ILE A 162 -12.16 0.25 -2.38
N ALA A 163 -13.35 0.70 -2.77
CA ALA A 163 -14.60 0.50 -2.06
C ALA A 163 -14.91 -1.00 -1.86
N ARG A 164 -14.75 -1.81 -2.91
CA ARG A 164 -14.89 -3.27 -2.85
C ARG A 164 -13.92 -3.89 -1.85
N GLY A 165 -12.67 -3.41 -1.82
CA GLY A 165 -11.68 -3.87 -0.85
C GLY A 165 -12.08 -3.57 0.60
N LEU A 166 -12.71 -2.42 0.85
CA LEU A 166 -13.20 -2.03 2.18
C LEU A 166 -14.32 -2.93 2.70
N MET A 167 -15.15 -3.50 1.82
CA MET A 167 -16.25 -4.39 2.20
C MET A 167 -15.79 -5.66 2.93
N ALA A 168 -14.52 -6.04 2.79
CA ALA A 168 -13.93 -7.15 3.56
C ALA A 168 -13.54 -6.76 5.01
N ARG A 169 -13.73 -5.51 5.45
CA ARG A 169 -13.26 -4.96 6.75
C ARG A 169 -11.75 -5.18 6.97
N PRO A 170 -10.88 -4.72 6.07
CA PRO A 170 -9.45 -4.95 6.20
C PRO A 170 -8.85 -4.23 7.41
N ARG A 171 -7.88 -4.86 8.06
CA ARG A 171 -6.97 -4.20 8.99
C ARG A 171 -5.76 -3.61 8.26
N VAL A 172 -5.34 -4.27 7.18
CA VAL A 172 -4.28 -3.82 6.28
C VAL A 172 -4.80 -3.82 4.85
N MET A 173 -4.66 -2.70 4.15
CA MET A 173 -5.00 -2.56 2.74
C MET A 173 -3.73 -2.31 1.93
N LEU A 174 -3.50 -3.16 0.95
CA LEU A 174 -2.41 -3.06 -0.02
C LEU A 174 -2.96 -2.44 -1.29
N LEU A 175 -2.43 -1.28 -1.72
CA LEU A 175 -2.92 -0.54 -2.88
C LEU A 175 -1.81 -0.45 -3.94
N ASP A 176 -2.06 -1.02 -5.11
CA ASP A 176 -1.10 -1.09 -6.21
C ASP A 176 -1.39 0.02 -7.24
N GLU A 177 -0.52 1.03 -7.27
CA GLU A 177 -0.56 2.20 -8.17
C GLU A 177 -1.96 2.84 -8.29
N PRO A 178 -2.61 3.24 -7.16
CA PRO A 178 -3.97 3.76 -7.19
C PRO A 178 -4.13 5.06 -7.99
N SER A 179 -3.04 5.75 -8.33
CA SER A 179 -3.04 6.98 -9.16
C SER A 179 -2.96 6.73 -10.66
N LEU A 180 -2.66 5.49 -11.09
CA LEU A 180 -2.31 5.20 -12.48
C LEU A 180 -3.44 5.52 -13.46
N GLY A 181 -3.12 6.32 -14.50
CA GLY A 181 -4.04 6.66 -15.57
C GLY A 181 -5.20 7.57 -15.14
N LEU A 182 -5.07 8.29 -14.03
CA LEU A 182 -6.06 9.22 -13.52
C LEU A 182 -5.65 10.69 -13.76
N SER A 183 -6.65 11.57 -13.87
CA SER A 183 -6.40 13.01 -13.90
C SER A 183 -5.87 13.52 -12.54
N PRO A 184 -5.10 14.62 -12.49
CA PRO A 184 -4.58 15.16 -11.24
C PRO A 184 -5.66 15.45 -10.19
N LEU A 185 -6.85 15.86 -10.63
CA LEU A 185 -7.98 16.11 -9.74
C LEU A 185 -8.47 14.82 -9.06
N LEU A 186 -8.65 13.75 -9.83
CA LEU A 186 -9.06 12.44 -9.31
C LEU A 186 -8.01 11.81 -8.42
N VAL A 187 -6.72 11.98 -8.75
CA VAL A 187 -5.61 11.56 -7.89
C VAL A 187 -5.73 12.22 -6.53
N LYS A 188 -5.90 13.55 -6.48
CA LYS A 188 -6.05 14.31 -5.23
C LYS A 188 -7.27 13.82 -4.43
N GLU A 189 -8.38 13.56 -5.10
CA GLU A 189 -9.61 13.06 -4.47
C GLU A 189 -9.40 11.69 -3.84
N ILE A 190 -8.87 10.71 -4.60
CA ILE A 190 -8.63 9.35 -4.13
C ILE A 190 -7.64 9.32 -2.96
N PHE A 191 -6.53 10.06 -3.04
CA PHE A 191 -5.56 10.12 -1.95
C PHE A 191 -6.12 10.85 -0.72
N GLY A 192 -7.00 11.83 -0.92
CA GLY A 192 -7.78 12.44 0.16
C GLY A 192 -8.69 11.43 0.88
N ILE A 193 -9.37 10.56 0.12
CA ILE A 193 -10.20 9.48 0.66
C ILE A 193 -9.35 8.44 1.38
N ILE A 194 -8.21 8.01 0.81
CA ILE A 194 -7.26 7.08 1.43
C ILE A 194 -6.83 7.61 2.81
N ARG A 195 -6.46 8.89 2.91
CA ARG A 195 -6.06 9.51 4.16
C ARG A 195 -7.21 9.57 5.17
N ARG A 196 -8.42 9.91 4.72
CA ARG A 196 -9.62 9.91 5.59
C ARG A 196 -9.95 8.52 6.11
N LEU A 197 -9.92 7.50 5.25
CA LEU A 197 -10.13 6.10 5.64
C LEU A 197 -9.12 5.64 6.70
N ASN A 198 -7.85 6.00 6.54
CA ASN A 198 -6.84 5.71 7.55
C ASN A 198 -7.15 6.40 8.88
N GLN A 199 -7.45 7.72 8.86
CA GLN A 199 -7.69 8.52 10.06
C GLN A 199 -8.99 8.18 10.78
N GLU A 200 -10.08 7.93 10.03
CA GLU A 200 -11.42 7.75 10.57
C GLU A 200 -11.73 6.28 10.90
N GLN A 201 -11.17 5.33 10.13
CA GLN A 201 -11.41 3.88 10.29
C GLN A 201 -10.21 3.13 10.87
N GLY A 202 -9.06 3.78 11.03
CA GLY A 202 -7.85 3.15 11.56
C GLY A 202 -7.23 2.08 10.65
N VAL A 203 -7.59 2.03 9.36
CA VAL A 203 -7.07 1.04 8.42
C VAL A 203 -5.60 1.32 8.14
N THR A 204 -4.74 0.35 8.41
CA THR A 204 -3.31 0.40 8.03
C THR A 204 -3.19 0.26 6.52
N MET A 205 -2.36 1.07 5.88
CA MET A 205 -2.28 1.07 4.42
C MET A 205 -0.84 0.95 3.92
N MET A 206 -0.62 0.13 2.91
CA MET A 206 0.62 0.05 2.17
C MET A 206 0.34 0.40 0.71
N LEU A 207 0.92 1.51 0.27
CA LEU A 207 0.78 2.01 -1.10
C LEU A 207 2.03 1.70 -1.89
N VAL A 208 1.92 1.15 -3.08
CA VAL A 208 3.03 1.18 -4.02
C VAL A 208 2.72 2.17 -5.13
N GLU A 209 3.66 3.05 -5.43
CA GLU A 209 3.47 4.16 -6.35
C GLU A 209 4.74 4.49 -7.13
N GLN A 210 4.54 4.98 -8.35
CA GLN A 210 5.60 5.60 -9.13
C GLN A 210 5.68 7.11 -8.87
N ASN A 211 4.54 7.75 -8.60
CA ASN A 211 4.46 9.18 -8.30
C ASN A 211 4.82 9.45 -6.83
N ALA A 212 6.13 9.63 -6.59
CA ALA A 212 6.66 9.82 -5.25
C ALA A 212 6.07 11.05 -4.53
N MET A 213 5.81 12.16 -5.26
CA MET A 213 5.24 13.37 -4.65
C MET A 213 3.86 13.09 -4.05
N VAL A 214 2.99 12.41 -4.79
CA VAL A 214 1.63 12.11 -4.33
C VAL A 214 1.67 11.15 -3.14
N ALA A 215 2.46 10.08 -3.25
CA ALA A 215 2.54 9.05 -2.23
C ALA A 215 3.14 9.57 -0.91
N LEU A 216 4.26 10.28 -0.95
CA LEU A 216 4.93 10.80 0.24
C LEU A 216 4.12 11.89 0.96
N ASN A 217 3.26 12.63 0.25
CA ASN A 217 2.40 13.63 0.89
C ASN A 217 1.28 13.04 1.77
N VAL A 218 0.93 11.77 1.59
CA VAL A 218 -0.09 11.09 2.40
C VAL A 218 0.49 10.06 3.35
N ALA A 219 1.71 9.57 3.07
CA ALA A 219 2.36 8.54 3.87
C ALA A 219 3.02 9.11 5.15
N ASP A 220 3.12 8.27 6.17
CA ASP A 220 3.89 8.51 7.38
C ASP A 220 5.34 8.06 7.20
N TYR A 221 5.56 6.95 6.50
CA TYR A 221 6.85 6.32 6.26
C TYR A 221 6.97 5.86 4.81
N GLY A 222 8.19 5.88 4.27
CA GLY A 222 8.46 5.48 2.89
C GLY A 222 9.64 4.55 2.75
N TYR A 223 9.53 3.64 1.81
CA TYR A 223 10.59 2.77 1.32
C TYR A 223 10.86 3.09 -0.15
N VAL A 224 12.11 3.11 -0.55
CA VAL A 224 12.51 3.21 -1.96
C VAL A 224 13.01 1.86 -2.43
N MET A 225 12.41 1.34 -3.49
CA MET A 225 12.71 0.03 -4.05
C MET A 225 13.35 0.15 -5.43
N GLU A 226 14.51 -0.50 -5.61
CA GLU A 226 15.21 -0.59 -6.89
C GLU A 226 15.68 -2.01 -7.15
N LEU A 227 15.42 -2.51 -8.36
CA LEU A 227 15.88 -3.82 -8.82
C LEU A 227 15.59 -4.96 -7.81
N GLY A 228 14.41 -4.92 -7.19
CA GLY A 228 13.96 -5.92 -6.22
C GLY A 228 14.50 -5.74 -4.79
N ARG A 229 15.18 -4.63 -4.47
CA ARG A 229 15.77 -4.36 -3.14
C ARG A 229 15.22 -3.08 -2.54
N ILE A 230 15.04 -3.05 -1.24
CA ILE A 230 14.85 -1.79 -0.52
C ILE A 230 16.22 -1.12 -0.39
N VAL A 231 16.35 0.08 -0.95
CA VAL A 231 17.61 0.85 -0.99
C VAL A 231 17.61 2.04 -0.06
N MET A 232 16.42 2.52 0.35
CA MET A 232 16.26 3.62 1.30
C MET A 232 14.96 3.43 2.09
N ALA A 233 14.95 3.85 3.34
CA ALA A 233 13.78 3.84 4.20
C ALA A 233 13.89 4.98 5.22
N ASP A 234 12.85 5.82 5.31
CA ASP A 234 12.79 6.91 6.30
C ASP A 234 11.35 7.42 6.45
N GLU A 235 11.13 8.32 7.40
CA GLU A 235 9.91 9.11 7.50
C GLU A 235 9.61 9.82 6.18
N ALA A 236 8.35 9.84 5.75
CA ALA A 236 7.96 10.40 4.44
C ALA A 236 8.43 11.85 4.25
N GLN A 237 8.38 12.67 5.30
CA GLN A 237 8.83 14.06 5.27
C GLN A 237 10.34 14.19 5.05
N ARG A 238 11.13 13.27 5.59
CA ARG A 238 12.59 13.25 5.36
C ARG A 238 12.91 12.79 3.95
N LEU A 239 12.19 11.82 3.42
CA LEU A 239 12.34 11.38 2.02
C LEU A 239 12.01 12.50 1.04
N LEU A 240 10.96 13.32 1.30
CA LEU A 240 10.64 14.51 0.49
C LEU A 240 11.78 15.53 0.44
N GLN A 241 12.57 15.62 1.51
CA GLN A 241 13.72 16.54 1.61
C GLN A 241 15.04 15.91 1.12
N SER A 242 15.06 14.60 0.89
CA SER A 242 16.26 13.91 0.41
C SER A 242 16.60 14.33 -1.02
N LYS A 243 17.85 14.75 -1.25
CA LYS A 243 18.34 15.16 -2.58
C LYS A 243 18.20 14.02 -3.62
N ASP A 244 18.48 12.80 -3.22
CA ASP A 244 18.38 11.64 -4.10
C ASP A 244 16.92 11.38 -4.52
N VAL A 245 15.97 11.47 -3.57
CA VAL A 245 14.54 11.35 -3.88
C VAL A 245 14.08 12.49 -4.76
N GLN A 246 14.51 13.74 -4.47
CA GLN A 246 14.17 14.91 -5.28
C GLN A 246 14.69 14.79 -6.72
N GLU A 247 15.93 14.39 -6.90
CA GLU A 247 16.54 14.30 -8.24
C GLU A 247 15.98 13.11 -9.04
N PHE A 248 15.88 11.91 -8.42
CA PHE A 248 15.58 10.67 -9.15
C PHE A 248 14.09 10.34 -9.24
N TYR A 249 13.27 10.79 -8.28
CA TYR A 249 11.85 10.45 -8.19
C TYR A 249 10.90 11.64 -8.30
N LEU A 250 11.33 12.85 -7.89
CA LEU A 250 10.52 14.06 -8.02
C LEU A 250 10.88 14.89 -9.25
N GLY A 251 11.95 14.55 -9.95
CA GLY A 251 12.41 15.29 -11.15
C GLY A 251 12.90 16.71 -10.86
N ILE A 252 13.11 17.06 -9.59
CA ILE A 252 13.62 18.37 -9.18
C ILE A 252 15.12 18.37 -9.40
N LYS A 253 15.59 19.14 -10.40
CA LYS A 253 17.01 19.32 -10.65
C LYS A 253 17.46 20.59 -9.93
N GLU A 254 18.49 20.49 -9.10
CA GLU A 254 19.20 21.71 -8.66
C GLU A 254 19.73 22.43 -9.91
N GLU A 255 19.47 23.73 -10.03
CA GLU A 255 20.09 24.59 -11.06
C GLU A 255 21.59 24.61 -10.83
N THR A 256 22.30 23.70 -11.50
CA THR A 256 23.76 23.76 -11.54
C THR A 256 24.16 24.97 -12.40
N GLN A 257 24.98 25.85 -11.85
CA GLN A 257 25.62 26.98 -12.59
C GLN A 257 26.15 26.46 -13.94
N ARG A 258 25.76 27.15 -15.03
CA ARG A 258 26.19 26.85 -16.40
C ARG A 258 27.71 26.70 -16.44
N GLY A 259 28.20 25.48 -16.71
CA GLY A 259 29.63 25.26 -17.03
C GLY A 259 30.28 23.97 -16.53
N GLN A 260 29.71 23.22 -15.59
CA GLN A 260 30.31 21.95 -15.16
C GLN A 260 29.73 20.77 -15.95
N LYS A 261 30.59 20.06 -16.71
CA LYS A 261 30.23 18.79 -17.37
C LYS A 261 29.81 17.78 -16.29
N ARG A 262 28.52 17.44 -16.24
CA ARG A 262 28.00 16.39 -15.36
C ARG A 262 28.55 15.03 -15.80
N TRP A 263 29.56 14.52 -15.09
CA TRP A 263 29.75 13.08 -14.98
C TRP A 263 28.56 12.54 -14.22
N LYS A 264 27.97 11.40 -14.69
CA LYS A 264 26.83 10.74 -14.06
C LYS A 264 27.05 10.67 -12.55
N GLN A 265 26.31 11.48 -11.79
CA GLN A 265 26.31 11.36 -10.33
C GLN A 265 25.79 9.98 -9.98
N LYS A 266 26.60 9.22 -9.26
CA LYS A 266 26.18 7.90 -8.74
C LYS A 266 25.22 8.15 -7.59
N LYS A 267 24.15 7.38 -7.51
CA LYS A 267 23.28 7.38 -6.33
C LYS A 267 24.09 7.04 -5.08
N THR A 268 23.82 7.70 -3.95
CA THR A 268 24.60 7.55 -2.72
C THR A 268 24.51 6.15 -2.09
N TRP A 269 23.50 5.36 -2.43
CA TRP A 269 23.28 3.98 -1.95
C TRP A 269 23.76 2.87 -2.93
N ARG A 270 24.56 3.20 -3.90
CA ARG A 270 25.17 2.20 -4.79
C ARG A 270 26.57 1.83 -4.36
#